data_0a29ec5c904a95f270faa3af22667311
#
_entry.id   0a29ec5c904a95f270faa3af22667311
#
_cell.length_a   1.000
_cell.length_b   1.000
_cell.length_c   1.000
_cell.angle_alpha   90.00
_cell.angle_beta   90.00
_cell.angle_gamma   90.00
#
_symmetry.space_group_name_H-M   'P 1'
#
loop_
_entity.id
_entity.type
_entity.pdbx_description
1 polymer ?
#
loop_
_entity_poly.entity_id
_entity_poly.type
_entity_poly.pdbx_seq_one_letter_code
_entity_poly.pdbx_strand_id
1 'polypeptide(L)'
;MDKAIDWLREKGISKAAKKEGRIAAEGVCVVKAEGSNAVILEVNSETDFVAQNKEFLDFTNYLADVLLKNDATTVEDALKINDGGETIGDKLINLTAKIGEKLSLRRFEKVTKTDDEVFGTYTHMGGKIGSLVVLKGANSDVAKDVCMHIAAMAPVCLNKEDVPADMIEHEKTVITEQVMNEGKPQEIALKMVNGRINKFYKEICLADQEFIKDSSVNVSTYVKN
;
A
#
# COMPACT_ATOMS: atom_id res chain seq x y z
N MET A 1 -33.04 1.51 28.78
CA MET A 1 -31.78 2.00 28.12
C MET A 1 -31.46 1.17 26.91
N ASP A 2 -31.57 -0.14 26.93
CA ASP A 2 -31.24 -1.09 25.86
C ASP A 2 -32.00 -0.81 24.53
N LYS A 3 -33.30 -0.63 24.58
CA LYS A 3 -34.14 -0.28 23.40
C LYS A 3 -33.71 1.00 22.67
N ALA A 4 -33.13 1.96 23.36
CA ALA A 4 -32.59 3.17 22.74
C ALA A 4 -31.24 2.92 22.04
N ILE A 5 -30.42 2.04 22.60
CA ILE A 5 -29.15 1.61 22.01
C ILE A 5 -29.43 0.81 20.74
N ASP A 6 -30.35 -0.16 20.81
CA ASP A 6 -30.75 -0.97 19.65
C ASP A 6 -31.29 -0.08 18.51
N TRP A 7 -32.16 0.89 18.85
CA TRP A 7 -32.72 1.82 17.87
C TRP A 7 -31.64 2.71 17.22
N LEU A 8 -30.64 3.20 18.01
CA LEU A 8 -29.52 3.98 17.49
C LEU A 8 -28.64 3.14 16.58
N ARG A 9 -28.42 1.86 16.93
CA ARG A 9 -27.67 0.90 16.12
C ARG A 9 -28.39 0.60 14.80
N GLU A 10 -29.69 0.31 14.83
CA GLU A 10 -30.50 0.11 13.63
C GLU A 10 -30.50 1.34 12.71
N LYS A 11 -30.60 2.56 13.27
CA LYS A 11 -30.51 3.79 12.49
C LYS A 11 -29.11 4.02 11.93
N GLY A 12 -28.07 3.68 12.66
CA GLY A 12 -26.69 3.73 12.19
C GLY A 12 -26.47 2.80 10.99
N ILE A 13 -26.88 1.56 11.09
CA ILE A 13 -26.83 0.57 10.01
C ILE A 13 -27.59 1.06 8.76
N SER A 14 -28.81 1.58 8.94
CA SER A 14 -29.62 2.13 7.84
C SER A 14 -28.96 3.34 7.17
N LYS A 15 -28.31 4.22 7.93
CA LYS A 15 -27.58 5.37 7.38
C LYS A 15 -26.32 4.93 6.63
N ALA A 16 -25.58 3.98 7.15
CA ALA A 16 -24.38 3.44 6.50
C ALA A 16 -24.73 2.70 5.21
N ALA A 17 -25.77 1.85 5.23
CA ALA A 17 -26.25 1.13 4.06
C ALA A 17 -26.62 2.05 2.87
N LYS A 18 -27.22 3.21 3.15
CA LYS A 18 -27.52 4.23 2.11
C LYS A 18 -26.27 4.82 1.44
N LYS A 19 -25.09 4.62 2.03
CA LYS A 19 -23.81 5.15 1.55
C LYS A 19 -22.97 4.10 0.85
N GLU A 20 -23.35 2.81 0.95
CA GLU A 20 -22.54 1.68 0.45
C GLU A 20 -22.20 1.80 -1.04
N GLY A 21 -23.12 2.32 -1.85
CA GLY A 21 -22.90 2.55 -3.29
C GLY A 21 -22.07 3.80 -3.64
N ARG A 22 -21.63 4.60 -2.64
CA ARG A 22 -20.85 5.81 -2.91
C ARG A 22 -19.38 5.47 -3.18
N ILE A 23 -18.71 6.36 -3.93
CA ILE A 23 -17.26 6.25 -4.20
C ILE A 23 -16.50 6.85 -3.01
N ALA A 24 -15.66 6.05 -2.38
CA ALA A 24 -14.71 6.47 -1.35
C ALA A 24 -13.29 6.34 -1.94
N ALA A 25 -12.80 7.41 -2.58
CA ALA A 25 -11.52 7.43 -3.29
C ALA A 25 -10.42 8.17 -2.51
N GLU A 26 -10.78 8.89 -1.46
CA GLU A 26 -9.86 9.52 -0.53
C GLU A 26 -9.57 8.57 0.64
N GLY A 27 -8.71 8.96 1.56
CA GLY A 27 -8.39 8.17 2.74
C GLY A 27 -6.93 8.26 3.13
N VAL A 28 -6.50 7.32 3.97
CA VAL A 28 -5.12 7.25 4.46
C VAL A 28 -4.60 5.81 4.49
N CYS A 29 -3.28 5.69 4.29
CA CYS A 29 -2.51 4.51 4.63
C CYS A 29 -1.91 4.67 6.03
N VAL A 30 -1.99 3.62 6.84
CA VAL A 30 -1.28 3.51 8.11
C VAL A 30 -0.30 2.35 8.02
N VAL A 31 0.92 2.59 8.50
CA VAL A 31 1.96 1.56 8.60
C VAL A 31 2.39 1.47 10.05
N LYS A 32 2.35 0.27 10.62
CA LYS A 32 2.75 0.04 12.01
C LYS A 32 3.55 -1.23 12.15
N ALA A 33 4.61 -1.18 12.95
CA ALA A 33 5.45 -2.34 13.28
C ALA A 33 5.62 -2.45 14.78
N GLU A 34 5.48 -3.68 15.32
CA GLU A 34 5.69 -3.99 16.72
C GLU A 34 6.31 -5.38 16.85
N GLY A 35 7.48 -5.45 17.49
CA GLY A 35 8.23 -6.70 17.62
C GLY A 35 8.60 -7.30 16.27
N SER A 36 8.15 -8.54 16.00
CA SER A 36 8.37 -9.25 14.74
C SER A 36 7.24 -9.11 13.73
N ASN A 37 6.22 -8.31 14.03
CA ASN A 37 5.05 -8.13 13.17
C ASN A 37 4.94 -6.69 12.66
N ALA A 38 4.48 -6.54 11.44
CA ALA A 38 4.12 -5.24 10.88
C ALA A 38 2.82 -5.36 10.08
N VAL A 39 2.11 -4.24 9.97
CA VAL A 39 0.92 -4.10 9.14
C VAL A 39 0.98 -2.81 8.35
N ILE A 40 0.54 -2.87 7.12
CA ILE A 40 0.19 -1.72 6.28
C ILE A 40 -1.27 -1.86 5.90
N LEU A 41 -2.05 -0.79 6.06
CA LEU A 41 -3.48 -0.81 5.75
C LEU A 41 -3.91 0.48 5.06
N GLU A 42 -4.99 0.39 4.30
CA GLU A 42 -5.65 1.50 3.62
C GLU A 42 -7.11 1.58 4.06
N VAL A 43 -7.50 2.74 4.63
CA VAL A 43 -8.89 3.06 4.96
C VAL A 43 -9.34 4.23 4.12
N ASN A 44 -10.45 4.07 3.39
CA ASN A 44 -10.96 5.09 2.50
C ASN A 44 -12.13 5.88 3.12
N SER A 45 -12.27 7.11 2.65
CA SER A 45 -13.36 8.06 2.89
C SER A 45 -13.78 8.70 1.57
N GLU A 46 -14.93 9.43 1.57
CA GLU A 46 -15.40 10.11 0.35
C GLU A 46 -14.57 11.38 0.07
N THR A 47 -14.16 12.12 1.12
CA THR A 47 -13.45 13.40 1.02
C THR A 47 -12.11 13.39 1.75
N ASP A 48 -11.21 14.27 1.32
CA ASP A 48 -9.94 14.55 1.99
C ASP A 48 -10.13 15.24 3.35
N PHE A 49 -11.22 15.96 3.55
CA PHE A 49 -11.59 16.55 4.85
C PHE A 49 -11.78 15.46 5.91
N VAL A 50 -12.48 14.37 5.58
CA VAL A 50 -12.67 13.24 6.48
C VAL A 50 -11.35 12.46 6.63
N ALA A 51 -10.55 12.33 5.59
CA ALA A 51 -9.22 11.71 5.68
C ALA A 51 -8.28 12.42 6.68
N GLN A 52 -8.52 13.70 6.98
CA GLN A 52 -7.79 14.50 7.98
C GLN A 52 -8.53 14.62 9.32
N ASN A 53 -9.74 14.07 9.43
CA ASN A 53 -10.54 14.13 10.65
C ASN A 53 -9.91 13.29 11.75
N LYS A 54 -9.82 13.87 12.96
CA LYS A 54 -9.19 13.18 14.11
C LYS A 54 -9.85 11.84 14.43
N GLU A 55 -11.16 11.72 14.43
CA GLU A 55 -11.84 10.47 14.76
C GLU A 55 -11.58 9.39 13.71
N PHE A 56 -11.51 9.79 12.43
CA PHE A 56 -11.14 8.88 11.35
C PHE A 56 -9.69 8.40 11.50
N LEU A 57 -8.75 9.30 11.78
CA LEU A 57 -7.34 8.97 12.00
C LEU A 57 -7.14 8.10 13.25
N ASP A 58 -7.83 8.41 14.35
CA ASP A 58 -7.79 7.59 15.57
C ASP A 58 -8.30 6.17 15.29
N PHE A 59 -9.38 6.04 14.51
CA PHE A 59 -9.92 4.74 14.13
C PHE A 59 -8.99 3.95 13.20
N THR A 60 -8.35 4.60 12.23
CA THR A 60 -7.39 3.92 11.35
C THR A 60 -6.15 3.41 12.10
N ASN A 61 -5.66 4.19 13.06
CA ASN A 61 -4.57 3.76 13.94
C ASN A 61 -4.99 2.61 14.87
N TYR A 62 -6.21 2.68 15.42
CA TYR A 62 -6.79 1.60 16.22
C TYR A 62 -6.92 0.31 15.38
N LEU A 63 -7.35 0.38 14.12
CA LEU A 63 -7.38 -0.78 13.22
C LEU A 63 -6.00 -1.42 13.05
N ALA A 64 -4.96 -0.63 12.90
CA ALA A 64 -3.60 -1.13 12.80
C ALA A 64 -3.20 -1.93 14.06
N ASP A 65 -3.56 -1.41 15.25
CA ASP A 65 -3.29 -2.10 16.54
C ASP A 65 -4.06 -3.41 16.67
N VAL A 66 -5.31 -3.42 16.24
CA VAL A 66 -6.15 -4.63 16.24
C VAL A 66 -5.59 -5.67 15.28
N LEU A 67 -5.24 -5.28 14.07
CA LEU A 67 -4.71 -6.20 13.05
C LEU A 67 -3.35 -6.78 13.43
N LEU A 68 -2.49 -6.03 14.11
CA LEU A 68 -1.21 -6.55 14.63
C LEU A 68 -1.41 -7.67 15.66
N LYS A 69 -2.49 -7.62 16.44
CA LYS A 69 -2.76 -8.55 17.55
C LYS A 69 -3.65 -9.73 17.18
N ASN A 70 -4.20 -9.77 15.96
CA ASN A 70 -5.13 -10.80 15.51
C ASN A 70 -4.62 -11.46 14.23
N ASP A 71 -5.09 -12.67 13.94
CA ASP A 71 -4.64 -13.50 12.80
C ASP A 71 -5.46 -13.30 11.50
N ALA A 72 -6.24 -12.22 11.42
CA ALA A 72 -6.99 -11.93 10.21
C ALA A 72 -6.05 -11.76 9.01
N THR A 73 -6.40 -12.36 7.88
CA THR A 73 -5.68 -12.30 6.61
C THR A 73 -6.50 -11.68 5.47
N THR A 74 -7.82 -11.55 5.68
CA THR A 74 -8.74 -10.92 4.73
C THR A 74 -9.48 -9.77 5.38
N VAL A 75 -9.98 -8.83 4.57
CA VAL A 75 -10.81 -7.71 5.06
C VAL A 75 -12.07 -8.24 5.75
N GLU A 76 -12.68 -9.28 5.19
CA GLU A 76 -13.88 -9.92 5.75
C GLU A 76 -13.62 -10.47 7.15
N ASP A 77 -12.48 -11.10 7.38
CA ASP A 77 -12.11 -11.63 8.70
C ASP A 77 -11.75 -10.50 9.67
N ALA A 78 -11.05 -9.48 9.19
CA ALA A 78 -10.75 -8.28 9.98
C ALA A 78 -12.03 -7.61 10.51
N LEU A 79 -13.05 -7.48 9.67
CA LEU A 79 -14.33 -6.86 10.04
C LEU A 79 -15.11 -7.71 11.07
N LYS A 80 -14.87 -9.02 11.17
CA LYS A 80 -15.50 -9.92 12.16
C LYS A 80 -14.78 -9.96 13.49
N ILE A 81 -13.58 -9.41 13.62
CA ILE A 81 -12.86 -9.35 14.90
C ILE A 81 -13.74 -8.66 15.92
N ASN A 82 -14.00 -9.34 17.04
CA ASN A 82 -14.70 -8.76 18.18
C ASN A 82 -13.69 -8.12 19.14
N ASP A 83 -13.87 -6.84 19.40
CA ASP A 83 -13.04 -6.10 20.35
C ASP A 83 -13.92 -5.21 21.24
N GLY A 84 -13.98 -5.57 22.52
CA GLY A 84 -14.78 -4.84 23.51
C GLY A 84 -16.29 -5.03 23.36
N GLY A 85 -16.76 -6.16 22.79
CA GLY A 85 -18.18 -6.50 22.66
C GLY A 85 -18.84 -6.04 21.34
N GLU A 86 -18.08 -5.36 20.47
CA GLU A 86 -18.51 -5.00 19.12
C GLU A 86 -17.51 -5.52 18.09
N THR A 87 -17.99 -5.85 16.89
CA THR A 87 -17.11 -6.17 15.78
C THR A 87 -16.46 -4.92 15.21
N ILE A 88 -15.30 -5.08 14.58
CA ILE A 88 -14.66 -3.99 13.81
C ILE A 88 -15.60 -3.47 12.73
N GLY A 89 -16.37 -4.34 12.09
CA GLY A 89 -17.40 -3.95 11.13
C GLY A 89 -18.50 -3.06 11.75
N ASP A 90 -18.99 -3.41 12.94
CA ASP A 90 -19.97 -2.58 13.66
C ASP A 90 -19.39 -1.19 14.01
N LYS A 91 -18.14 -1.16 14.50
CA LYS A 91 -17.45 0.11 14.81
C LYS A 91 -17.29 0.98 13.56
N LEU A 92 -16.95 0.38 12.40
CA LEU A 92 -16.83 1.08 11.11
C LEU A 92 -18.18 1.63 10.64
N ILE A 93 -19.26 0.85 10.79
CA ILE A 93 -20.64 1.27 10.49
C ILE A 93 -21.04 2.45 11.38
N ASN A 94 -20.76 2.37 12.69
CA ASN A 94 -21.08 3.43 13.65
C ASN A 94 -20.31 4.72 13.30
N LEU A 95 -19.04 4.61 12.94
CA LEU A 95 -18.24 5.75 12.53
C LEU A 95 -18.74 6.36 11.21
N THR A 96 -19.10 5.52 10.22
CA THR A 96 -19.74 5.93 8.96
C THR A 96 -21.03 6.71 9.21
N ALA A 97 -21.88 6.23 10.13
CA ALA A 97 -23.13 6.91 10.49
C ALA A 97 -22.90 8.25 11.19
N LYS A 98 -21.85 8.34 12.02
CA LYS A 98 -21.48 9.54 12.79
C LYS A 98 -20.84 10.61 11.89
N ILE A 99 -19.84 10.24 11.10
CA ILE A 99 -19.12 11.17 10.20
C ILE A 99 -20.02 11.58 9.04
N GLY A 100 -20.86 10.68 8.55
CA GLY A 100 -21.77 10.98 7.46
C GLY A 100 -21.22 10.70 6.07
N GLU A 101 -20.06 10.09 5.95
CA GLU A 101 -19.45 9.63 4.69
C GLU A 101 -19.26 8.11 4.69
N LYS A 102 -19.17 7.50 3.49
CA LYS A 102 -18.76 6.10 3.35
C LYS A 102 -17.33 5.96 3.82
N LEU A 103 -17.12 5.04 4.75
CA LEU A 103 -15.79 4.61 5.19
C LEU A 103 -15.61 3.13 4.88
N SER A 104 -14.41 2.73 4.50
CA SER A 104 -14.12 1.31 4.22
C SER A 104 -12.68 0.96 4.52
N LEU A 105 -12.45 -0.17 5.20
CA LEU A 105 -11.17 -0.84 5.19
C LEU A 105 -11.00 -1.47 3.81
N ARG A 106 -10.19 -0.87 2.95
CA ARG A 106 -10.03 -1.31 1.56
C ARG A 106 -9.17 -2.55 1.44
N ARG A 107 -8.03 -2.53 2.13
CA ARG A 107 -7.04 -3.60 2.13
C ARG A 107 -6.06 -3.44 3.27
N PHE A 108 -5.40 -4.51 3.59
CA PHE A 108 -4.23 -4.52 4.47
C PHE A 108 -3.32 -5.69 4.13
N GLU A 109 -2.05 -5.56 4.50
CA GLU A 109 -1.07 -6.63 4.44
C GLU A 109 -0.35 -6.72 5.79
N LYS A 110 -0.11 -7.95 6.24
CA LYS A 110 0.65 -8.26 7.44
C LYS A 110 1.94 -8.94 7.06
N VAL A 111 3.02 -8.51 7.64
CA VAL A 111 4.36 -9.05 7.38
C VAL A 111 5.02 -9.40 8.69
N THR A 112 5.72 -10.51 8.71
CA THR A 112 6.57 -10.92 9.82
C THR A 112 8.04 -10.83 9.42
N LYS A 113 8.90 -10.58 10.39
CA LYS A 113 10.35 -10.61 10.20
C LYS A 113 11.01 -11.59 11.16
N THR A 114 12.17 -12.11 10.77
CA THR A 114 13.08 -12.85 11.63
C THR A 114 14.00 -11.89 12.39
N ASP A 115 14.80 -12.42 13.33
CA ASP A 115 15.69 -11.61 14.17
C ASP A 115 16.85 -10.98 13.38
N ASP A 116 17.23 -11.55 12.24
CA ASP A 116 18.26 -11.04 11.33
C ASP A 116 17.71 -10.08 10.26
N GLU A 117 16.44 -9.72 10.38
CA GLU A 117 15.75 -8.78 9.49
C GLU A 117 15.29 -7.53 10.24
N VAL A 118 15.11 -6.45 9.49
CA VAL A 118 14.60 -5.18 9.98
C VAL A 118 13.39 -4.71 9.18
N PHE A 119 12.43 -4.06 9.86
CA PHE A 119 11.37 -3.32 9.19
C PHE A 119 11.84 -1.92 8.82
N GLY A 120 11.47 -1.50 7.61
CA GLY A 120 11.40 -0.10 7.23
C GLY A 120 9.94 0.30 7.09
N THR A 121 9.58 1.46 7.62
CA THR A 121 8.24 2.04 7.50
C THR A 121 8.33 3.50 7.13
N TYR A 122 7.46 3.95 6.23
CA TYR A 122 7.37 5.36 5.86
C TYR A 122 5.96 5.72 5.43
N THR A 123 5.50 6.87 5.88
CA THR A 123 4.26 7.49 5.40
C THR A 123 4.56 8.88 4.87
N HIS A 124 3.98 9.22 3.73
CA HIS A 124 4.18 10.51 3.07
C HIS A 124 2.86 11.27 2.95
N MET A 125 2.93 12.61 2.99
CA MET A 125 1.79 13.52 2.83
C MET A 125 0.59 13.17 3.73
N GLY A 126 0.87 12.95 5.04
CA GLY A 126 -0.21 12.65 6.01
C GLY A 126 -0.91 11.32 5.79
N GLY A 127 -0.22 10.32 5.23
CA GLY A 127 -0.79 8.99 4.97
C GLY A 127 -1.34 8.81 3.54
N LYS A 128 -1.15 9.75 2.63
CA LYS A 128 -1.53 9.56 1.22
C LYS A 128 -0.74 8.43 0.55
N ILE A 129 0.49 8.22 0.98
CA ILE A 129 1.36 7.13 0.54
C ILE A 129 1.93 6.45 1.77
N GLY A 130 1.85 5.12 1.81
CA GLY A 130 2.50 4.29 2.83
C GLY A 130 3.40 3.26 2.17
N SER A 131 4.54 2.97 2.79
CA SER A 131 5.44 1.90 2.37
C SER A 131 5.99 1.12 3.57
N LEU A 132 6.16 -0.18 3.37
CA LEU A 132 6.66 -1.14 4.34
C LEU A 132 7.64 -2.06 3.61
N VAL A 133 8.81 -2.25 4.17
CA VAL A 133 9.80 -3.25 3.68
C VAL A 133 10.32 -4.11 4.81
N VAL A 134 10.77 -5.31 4.46
CA VAL A 134 11.57 -6.19 5.31
C VAL A 134 12.92 -6.36 4.63
N LEU A 135 13.99 -5.99 5.30
CA LEU A 135 15.36 -6.13 4.79
C LEU A 135 16.17 -7.05 5.69
N LYS A 136 16.92 -7.94 5.06
CA LYS A 136 17.86 -8.83 5.72
C LYS A 136 19.28 -8.26 5.66
N GLY A 137 19.96 -8.26 6.81
CA GLY A 137 21.36 -7.82 6.89
C GLY A 137 21.56 -6.32 6.77
N ALA A 138 20.50 -5.52 6.79
CA ALA A 138 20.53 -4.06 6.79
C ALA A 138 20.15 -3.49 8.17
N ASN A 139 20.36 -2.21 8.38
CA ASN A 139 19.90 -1.50 9.57
C ASN A 139 18.57 -0.76 9.30
N SER A 140 17.96 -0.23 10.35
CA SER A 140 16.67 0.47 10.28
C SER A 140 16.71 1.76 9.45
N ASP A 141 17.87 2.45 9.39
CA ASP A 141 18.00 3.67 8.61
C ASP A 141 17.99 3.36 7.10
N VAL A 142 18.73 2.32 6.70
CA VAL A 142 18.71 1.81 5.32
C VAL A 142 17.28 1.36 4.93
N ALA A 143 16.60 0.63 5.81
CA ALA A 143 15.24 0.17 5.55
C ALA A 143 14.26 1.35 5.40
N LYS A 144 14.38 2.38 6.23
CA LYS A 144 13.58 3.60 6.11
C LYS A 144 13.88 4.35 4.80
N ASP A 145 15.14 4.43 4.41
CA ASP A 145 15.57 5.08 3.17
C ASP A 145 15.00 4.37 1.93
N VAL A 146 14.97 3.04 1.94
CA VAL A 146 14.31 2.25 0.88
C VAL A 146 12.81 2.53 0.85
N CYS A 147 12.14 2.64 2.00
CA CYS A 147 10.73 3.04 2.04
C CYS A 147 10.49 4.44 1.46
N MET A 148 11.36 5.40 1.76
CA MET A 148 11.28 6.74 1.17
C MET A 148 11.47 6.69 -0.35
N HIS A 149 12.42 5.88 -0.84
CA HIS A 149 12.62 5.64 -2.26
C HIS A 149 11.37 5.05 -2.92
N ILE A 150 10.76 4.01 -2.32
CA ILE A 150 9.51 3.40 -2.82
C ILE A 150 8.39 4.45 -2.93
N ALA A 151 8.23 5.28 -1.91
CA ALA A 151 7.21 6.32 -1.91
C ALA A 151 7.41 7.37 -3.01
N ALA A 152 8.66 7.65 -3.38
CA ALA A 152 9.01 8.63 -4.40
C ALA A 152 9.02 8.06 -5.82
N MET A 153 9.53 6.82 -6.00
CA MET A 153 9.77 6.23 -7.32
C MET A 153 8.71 5.23 -7.75
N ALA A 154 7.78 4.88 -6.86
CA ALA A 154 6.63 4.00 -7.13
C ALA A 154 6.97 2.75 -7.96
N PRO A 155 7.91 1.90 -7.53
CA PRO A 155 8.26 0.68 -8.27
C PRO A 155 7.04 -0.23 -8.40
N VAL A 156 6.98 -0.98 -9.50
CA VAL A 156 5.88 -1.92 -9.78
C VAL A 156 6.17 -3.29 -9.20
N CYS A 157 7.45 -3.69 -9.25
CA CYS A 157 7.92 -5.01 -8.80
C CYS A 157 9.20 -4.88 -7.99
N LEU A 158 9.56 -5.95 -7.28
CA LEU A 158 10.85 -6.01 -6.59
C LEU A 158 11.99 -6.28 -7.58
N ASN A 159 11.87 -7.32 -8.39
CA ASN A 159 12.89 -7.79 -9.34
C ASN A 159 12.30 -7.95 -10.75
N LYS A 160 13.17 -8.18 -11.74
CA LYS A 160 12.76 -8.41 -13.14
C LYS A 160 11.91 -9.67 -13.31
N GLU A 161 12.19 -10.69 -12.51
CA GLU A 161 11.49 -11.97 -12.52
C GLU A 161 10.03 -11.84 -12.04
N ASP A 162 9.74 -10.79 -11.27
CA ASP A 162 8.41 -10.51 -10.71
C ASP A 162 7.52 -9.72 -11.68
N VAL A 163 8.08 -9.23 -12.79
CA VAL A 163 7.32 -8.45 -13.77
C VAL A 163 6.35 -9.34 -14.54
N PRO A 164 5.04 -9.04 -14.57
CA PRO A 164 4.07 -9.82 -15.31
C PRO A 164 4.45 -9.97 -16.80
N ALA A 165 4.33 -11.19 -17.34
CA ALA A 165 4.74 -11.50 -18.71
C ALA A 165 3.99 -10.67 -19.74
N ASP A 166 2.71 -10.43 -19.54
CA ASP A 166 1.85 -9.61 -20.39
C ASP A 166 2.30 -8.14 -20.43
N MET A 167 2.77 -7.60 -19.29
CA MET A 167 3.35 -6.26 -19.24
C MET A 167 4.62 -6.16 -20.09
N ILE A 168 5.50 -7.15 -20.01
CA ILE A 168 6.72 -7.20 -20.81
C ILE A 168 6.42 -7.38 -22.30
N GLU A 169 5.47 -8.23 -22.67
CA GLU A 169 5.07 -8.43 -24.06
C GLU A 169 4.46 -7.16 -24.66
N HIS A 170 3.61 -6.49 -23.89
CA HIS A 170 3.04 -5.22 -24.29
C HIS A 170 4.14 -4.17 -24.53
N GLU A 171 5.04 -3.99 -23.57
CA GLU A 171 6.13 -3.00 -23.67
C GLU A 171 7.08 -3.32 -24.85
N LYS A 172 7.42 -4.60 -25.07
CA LYS A 172 8.22 -5.04 -26.22
C LYS A 172 7.53 -4.68 -27.55
N THR A 173 6.23 -4.87 -27.62
CA THR A 173 5.46 -4.54 -28.83
C THR A 173 5.54 -3.04 -29.10
N VAL A 174 5.25 -2.21 -28.11
CA VAL A 174 5.29 -0.75 -28.23
C VAL A 174 6.70 -0.27 -28.64
N ILE A 175 7.74 -0.76 -27.97
CA ILE A 175 9.13 -0.40 -28.26
C ILE A 175 9.52 -0.85 -29.66
N THR A 176 9.10 -2.04 -30.09
CA THR A 176 9.43 -2.57 -31.42
C THR A 176 8.80 -1.71 -32.50
N GLU A 177 7.52 -1.34 -32.37
CA GLU A 177 6.84 -0.43 -33.29
C GLU A 177 7.52 0.93 -33.37
N GLN A 178 7.92 1.51 -32.23
CA GLN A 178 8.66 2.77 -32.20
C GLN A 178 9.99 2.67 -32.95
N VAL A 179 10.77 1.63 -32.71
CA VAL A 179 12.08 1.44 -33.33
C VAL A 179 11.96 1.17 -34.83
N MET A 180 10.94 0.41 -35.25
CA MET A 180 10.67 0.17 -36.67
C MET A 180 10.30 1.45 -37.40
N ASN A 181 9.54 2.34 -36.78
CA ASN A 181 9.19 3.65 -37.33
C ASN A 181 10.40 4.59 -37.48
N GLU A 182 11.48 4.35 -36.71
CA GLU A 182 12.75 5.08 -36.85
C GLU A 182 13.55 4.67 -38.11
N GLY A 183 13.10 3.67 -38.86
CA GLY A 183 13.73 3.23 -40.13
C GLY A 183 15.12 2.64 -39.96
N LYS A 184 15.46 2.06 -38.83
CA LYS A 184 16.78 1.48 -38.56
C LYS A 184 16.92 0.07 -39.17
N PRO A 185 18.12 -0.35 -39.59
CA PRO A 185 18.38 -1.73 -39.97
C PRO A 185 17.97 -2.73 -38.86
N GLN A 186 17.48 -3.91 -39.26
CA GLN A 186 16.90 -4.90 -38.35
C GLN A 186 17.83 -5.30 -37.19
N GLU A 187 19.12 -5.48 -37.42
CA GLU A 187 20.09 -5.80 -36.35
C GLU A 187 20.24 -4.68 -35.33
N ILE A 188 20.21 -3.42 -35.78
CA ILE A 188 20.25 -2.24 -34.91
C ILE A 188 18.95 -2.13 -34.15
N ALA A 189 17.82 -2.34 -34.83
CA ALA A 189 16.50 -2.32 -34.20
C ALA A 189 16.40 -3.32 -33.04
N LEU A 190 16.83 -4.57 -33.21
CA LEU A 190 16.83 -5.57 -32.14
C LEU A 190 17.70 -5.17 -30.93
N LYS A 191 18.88 -4.60 -31.16
CA LYS A 191 19.73 -4.08 -30.07
C LYS A 191 19.07 -2.92 -29.34
N MET A 192 18.41 -2.03 -30.05
CA MET A 192 17.67 -0.90 -29.47
C MET A 192 16.49 -1.36 -28.62
N VAL A 193 15.70 -2.35 -29.12
CA VAL A 193 14.59 -2.94 -28.35
C VAL A 193 15.12 -3.54 -27.04
N ASN A 194 16.16 -4.36 -27.08
CA ASN A 194 16.75 -4.94 -25.88
C ASN A 194 17.30 -3.88 -24.93
N GLY A 195 17.92 -2.83 -25.43
CA GLY A 195 18.40 -1.71 -24.63
C GLY A 195 17.27 -0.96 -23.93
N ARG A 196 16.16 -0.69 -24.65
CA ARG A 196 14.98 -0.01 -24.08
C ARG A 196 14.24 -0.88 -23.07
N ILE A 197 14.12 -2.19 -23.31
CA ILE A 197 13.55 -3.13 -22.31
C ILE A 197 14.40 -3.17 -21.05
N ASN A 198 15.74 -3.18 -21.16
CA ASN A 198 16.61 -3.11 -19.99
C ASN A 198 16.43 -1.79 -19.22
N LYS A 199 16.17 -0.68 -19.93
CA LYS A 199 15.86 0.60 -19.30
C LYS A 199 14.51 0.53 -18.59
N PHE A 200 13.50 -0.04 -19.22
CA PHE A 200 12.18 -0.25 -18.62
C PHE A 200 12.26 -1.01 -17.30
N TYR A 201 13.01 -2.12 -17.23
CA TYR A 201 13.24 -2.83 -15.96
C TYR A 201 13.86 -1.93 -14.88
N LYS A 202 14.83 -1.08 -15.23
CA LYS A 202 15.43 -0.14 -14.29
C LYS A 202 14.46 0.93 -13.79
N GLU A 203 13.41 1.21 -14.56
CA GLU A 203 12.40 2.18 -14.16
C GLU A 203 11.33 1.57 -13.24
N ILE A 204 10.99 0.28 -13.43
CA ILE A 204 9.87 -0.33 -12.72
C ILE A 204 10.25 -1.30 -11.60
N CYS A 205 11.49 -1.85 -11.60
CA CYS A 205 11.93 -2.82 -10.60
C CYS A 205 12.70 -2.14 -9.49
N LEU A 206 12.22 -2.23 -8.24
CA LEU A 206 12.83 -1.58 -7.08
C LEU A 206 14.34 -1.85 -6.97
N ALA A 207 14.75 -3.11 -7.10
CA ALA A 207 16.15 -3.50 -6.94
C ALA A 207 17.10 -2.85 -7.96
N ASP A 208 16.59 -2.57 -9.16
CA ASP A 208 17.34 -2.00 -10.29
C ASP A 208 17.21 -0.47 -10.41
N GLN A 209 16.25 0.16 -9.73
CA GLN A 209 16.07 1.62 -9.76
C GLN A 209 17.30 2.33 -9.20
N GLU A 210 17.71 3.43 -9.84
CA GLU A 210 18.73 4.34 -9.29
C GLU A 210 18.25 4.91 -7.95
N PHE A 211 19.09 4.80 -6.91
CA PHE A 211 18.68 5.19 -5.56
C PHE A 211 18.47 6.71 -5.46
N ILE A 212 17.33 7.13 -4.94
CA ILE A 212 16.92 8.54 -4.95
C ILE A 212 17.89 9.49 -4.23
N LYS A 213 18.62 9.01 -3.21
CA LYS A 213 19.59 9.83 -2.47
C LYS A 213 21.00 9.77 -3.06
N ASP A 214 21.29 8.77 -3.91
CA ASP A 214 22.57 8.59 -4.58
C ASP A 214 22.36 7.84 -5.90
N SER A 215 22.23 8.58 -6.99
CA SER A 215 22.03 8.02 -8.33
C SER A 215 23.22 7.25 -8.91
N SER A 216 24.38 7.25 -8.23
CA SER A 216 25.53 6.46 -8.63
C SER A 216 25.38 4.96 -8.34
N VAL A 217 24.42 4.57 -7.50
CA VAL A 217 24.12 3.19 -7.13
C VAL A 217 22.64 2.89 -7.33
N ASN A 218 22.30 1.62 -7.54
CA ASN A 218 20.91 1.18 -7.49
C ASN A 218 20.52 0.76 -6.06
N VAL A 219 19.21 0.59 -5.82
CA VAL A 219 18.67 0.21 -4.51
C VAL A 219 19.31 -1.09 -3.99
N SER A 220 19.48 -2.11 -4.85
CA SER A 220 20.09 -3.39 -4.46
C SER A 220 21.54 -3.22 -3.97
N THR A 221 22.30 -2.33 -4.60
CA THR A 221 23.68 -2.03 -4.20
C THR A 221 23.69 -1.22 -2.90
N TYR A 222 22.78 -0.25 -2.77
CA TYR A 222 22.68 0.56 -1.55
C TYR A 222 22.36 -0.29 -0.30
N VAL A 223 21.46 -1.27 -0.43
CA VAL A 223 21.09 -2.16 0.68
C VAL A 223 22.24 -3.09 1.10
N LYS A 224 23.16 -3.43 0.19
CA LYS A 224 24.28 -4.34 0.46
C LYS A 224 25.51 -3.66 1.06
N ASN A 225 25.59 -2.33 0.98
CA ASN A 225 26.71 -1.53 1.50
C ASN A 225 26.47 -1.10 2.95
#